data_7421dda26f403efc3af1dc3d688aea62
#
_entry.id   7421dda26f403efc3af1dc3d688aea62
#
_cell.length_a   1.000
_cell.length_b   1.000
_cell.length_c   1.000
_cell.angle_alpha   90.00
_cell.angle_beta   90.00
_cell.angle_gamma   90.00
#
_symmetry.space_group_name_H-M   'P 1'
#
loop_
_entity.id
_entity.type
_entity.pdbx_description
1 polymer ?
#
loop_
_entity_poly.entity_id
_entity_poly.type
_entity_poly.pdbx_seq_one_letter_code
_entity_poly.pdbx_strand_id
1 'polypeptide(L)'
;WIVGKILPSFDQKQFGAIKGRSTTHALIDMLHTWHSAQDQQKLARILFVDFAKAFDRVDHSIVISKLIAFGLPGSVVKWFASFLANRQQRVKIGCAFSNWLQLNGSMPQGSWLGPLSFIILIDDLKLSCLTHKFVDDTTVTEILSRRQQSSMQQYYNELVDWTDSNLMRINDSKTKEMIIGSDAAIVAIPPLLSSGSDQIERVDRFKLLGITISRDLKWSDHIDIICSKASSRIHFLKQLKRSGVPTADLLHYYVSVIRPTLEYACPVWHSSITSEQSDT
;
A
#
# COMPACT_ATOMS: atom_id res chain seq x y z
N TRP A 1 11.37 21.44 5.72
CA TRP A 1 10.95 22.08 6.95
C TRP A 1 9.61 21.54 7.46
N ILE A 2 8.52 21.56 6.66
CA ILE A 2 7.17 21.08 7.07
C ILE A 2 7.29 19.63 7.58
N VAL A 3 7.82 18.72 6.76
CA VAL A 3 7.98 17.31 7.14
C VAL A 3 8.78 17.16 8.43
N GLY A 4 9.89 17.89 8.59
CA GLY A 4 10.70 17.82 9.81
C GLY A 4 9.98 18.32 11.08
N LYS A 5 8.97 19.17 10.95
CA LYS A 5 8.16 19.65 12.06
C LYS A 5 7.07 18.67 12.48
N ILE A 6 6.39 18.04 11.51
CA ILE A 6 5.25 17.16 11.80
C ILE A 6 5.66 15.67 11.92
N LEU A 7 6.82 15.28 11.37
CA LEU A 7 7.30 13.89 11.38
C LEU A 7 7.35 13.24 12.78
N PRO A 8 7.77 13.93 13.86
CA PRO A 8 7.74 13.33 15.20
C PRO A 8 6.34 12.98 15.72
N SER A 9 5.29 13.64 15.18
CA SER A 9 3.90 13.41 15.56
C SER A 9 3.18 12.38 14.70
N PHE A 10 3.80 11.96 13.57
CA PHE A 10 3.21 10.99 12.67
C PHE A 10 3.13 9.60 13.30
N ASP A 11 2.12 8.87 12.86
CA ASP A 11 1.98 7.46 13.18
C ASP A 11 3.26 6.68 12.83
N GLN A 12 3.75 5.91 13.80
CA GLN A 12 4.96 5.11 13.64
C GLN A 12 4.79 4.01 12.58
N LYS A 13 3.55 3.60 12.31
CA LYS A 13 3.21 2.59 11.30
C LYS A 13 2.89 3.18 9.92
N GLN A 14 3.10 4.49 9.69
CA GLN A 14 3.12 5.09 8.36
C GLN A 14 4.52 4.96 7.75
N PHE A 15 4.65 4.22 6.65
CA PHE A 15 5.94 3.98 5.98
C PHE A 15 6.09 4.73 4.66
N GLY A 16 4.99 5.12 4.03
CA GLY A 16 5.00 5.77 2.73
C GLY A 16 5.33 7.26 2.80
N ALA A 17 6.02 7.78 1.79
CA ALA A 17 6.40 9.18 1.61
C ALA A 17 7.19 9.80 2.80
N ILE A 18 7.84 8.99 3.62
CA ILE A 18 8.66 9.41 4.76
C ILE A 18 10.13 9.07 4.50
N LYS A 19 11.00 10.06 4.65
CA LYS A 19 12.45 9.87 4.47
C LYS A 19 12.98 8.81 5.45
N GLY A 20 13.76 7.86 4.92
CA GLY A 20 14.35 6.76 5.68
C GLY A 20 13.42 5.57 5.89
N ARG A 21 12.17 5.63 5.43
CA ARG A 21 11.24 4.49 5.38
C ARG A 21 11.05 4.02 3.94
N SER A 22 10.70 2.75 3.76
CA SER A 22 10.53 2.13 2.44
C SER A 22 9.46 1.04 2.48
N THR A 23 9.07 0.55 1.30
CA THR A 23 8.23 -0.64 1.16
C THR A 23 8.83 -1.85 1.88
N THR A 24 10.16 -2.02 1.80
CA THR A 24 10.87 -3.11 2.47
C THR A 24 10.71 -3.03 3.99
N HIS A 25 10.84 -1.83 4.59
CA HIS A 25 10.63 -1.67 6.03
C HIS A 25 9.18 -2.00 6.44
N ALA A 26 8.19 -1.54 5.67
CA ALA A 26 6.78 -1.88 5.93
C ALA A 26 6.53 -3.39 5.86
N LEU A 27 7.06 -4.05 4.83
CA LEU A 27 6.92 -5.48 4.63
C LEU A 27 7.59 -6.29 5.73
N ILE A 28 8.80 -5.92 6.15
CA ILE A 28 9.50 -6.60 7.25
C ILE A 28 8.68 -6.51 8.55
N ASP A 29 8.16 -5.33 8.88
CA ASP A 29 7.40 -5.11 10.11
C ASP A 29 6.08 -5.92 10.12
N MET A 30 5.36 -5.95 9.00
CA MET A 30 4.16 -6.76 8.85
C MET A 30 4.45 -8.25 8.91
N LEU A 31 5.40 -8.73 8.11
CA LEU A 31 5.74 -10.16 8.06
C LEU A 31 6.33 -10.68 9.36
N HIS A 32 7.15 -9.88 10.05
CA HIS A 32 7.63 -10.24 11.38
C HIS A 32 6.47 -10.48 12.35
N THR A 33 5.45 -9.62 12.31
CA THR A 33 4.24 -9.79 13.13
C THR A 33 3.50 -11.08 12.79
N TRP A 34 3.33 -11.37 11.49
CA TRP A 34 2.58 -12.55 11.03
C TRP A 34 3.33 -13.85 11.30
N HIS A 35 4.64 -13.92 11.06
CA HIS A 35 5.47 -15.07 11.42
C HIS A 35 5.48 -15.29 12.93
N SER A 36 5.63 -14.24 13.74
CA SER A 36 5.57 -14.36 15.21
C SER A 36 4.22 -14.90 15.69
N ALA A 37 3.14 -14.54 15.02
CA ALA A 37 1.83 -15.14 15.33
C ALA A 37 1.79 -16.63 14.99
N GLN A 38 2.31 -17.01 13.82
CA GLN A 38 2.39 -18.41 13.39
C GLN A 38 3.25 -19.26 14.34
N ASP A 39 4.42 -18.76 14.75
CA ASP A 39 5.32 -19.43 15.70
C ASP A 39 4.64 -19.65 17.07
N GLN A 40 3.77 -18.72 17.47
CA GLN A 40 2.96 -18.83 18.69
C GLN A 40 1.67 -19.65 18.49
N GLN A 41 1.49 -20.30 17.33
CA GLN A 41 0.28 -21.05 16.97
C GLN A 41 -1.01 -20.20 17.05
N LYS A 42 -0.88 -18.90 16.80
CA LYS A 42 -1.99 -17.95 16.68
C LYS A 42 -2.36 -17.77 15.21
N LEU A 43 -3.53 -17.18 14.97
CA LEU A 43 -3.96 -16.77 13.64
C LEU A 43 -3.66 -15.29 13.43
N ALA A 44 -3.28 -14.93 12.21
CA ALA A 44 -3.29 -13.54 11.80
C ALA A 44 -4.41 -13.34 10.78
N ARG A 45 -5.40 -12.52 11.11
CA ARG A 45 -6.47 -12.08 10.22
C ARG A 45 -6.09 -10.71 9.66
N ILE A 46 -6.01 -10.60 8.38
CA ILE A 46 -5.43 -9.44 7.68
C ILE A 46 -6.46 -8.89 6.72
N LEU A 47 -6.66 -7.57 6.74
CA LEU A 47 -7.48 -6.86 5.78
C LEU A 47 -6.59 -5.91 4.98
N PHE A 48 -6.55 -6.09 3.67
CA PHE A 48 -5.89 -5.19 2.72
C PHE A 48 -6.93 -4.22 2.18
N VAL A 49 -6.83 -2.97 2.59
CA VAL A 49 -7.81 -1.92 2.27
C VAL A 49 -7.39 -1.18 1.01
N ASP A 50 -8.29 -1.06 0.05
CA ASP A 50 -8.14 -0.22 -1.14
C ASP A 50 -9.11 0.97 -1.04
N PHE A 51 -8.60 2.19 -1.14
CA PHE A 51 -9.44 3.39 -1.19
C PHE A 51 -9.82 3.74 -2.62
N ALA A 52 -11.10 3.96 -2.87
CA ALA A 52 -11.59 4.33 -4.19
C ALA A 52 -11.11 5.72 -4.59
N LYS A 53 -10.20 5.81 -5.59
CA LYS A 53 -9.64 7.07 -6.08
C LYS A 53 -9.05 7.93 -4.96
N ALA A 54 -8.20 7.35 -4.12
CA ALA A 54 -7.65 7.95 -2.90
C ALA A 54 -7.24 9.42 -3.07
N PHE A 55 -6.34 9.71 -4.00
CA PHE A 55 -5.83 11.07 -4.25
C PHE A 55 -6.89 12.02 -4.86
N ASP A 56 -7.83 11.51 -5.63
CA ASP A 56 -8.87 12.31 -6.28
C ASP A 56 -9.97 12.74 -5.29
N ARG A 57 -10.11 12.02 -4.17
CA ARG A 57 -11.14 12.28 -3.16
C ARG A 57 -10.66 13.14 -2.00
N VAL A 58 -9.39 13.50 -1.96
CA VAL A 58 -8.86 14.32 -0.86
C VAL A 58 -9.60 15.66 -0.83
N ASP A 59 -10.32 15.91 0.25
CA ASP A 59 -10.97 17.20 0.52
C ASP A 59 -9.95 18.20 1.06
N HIS A 60 -9.88 19.38 0.44
CA HIS A 60 -8.90 20.40 0.78
C HIS A 60 -9.13 20.99 2.18
N SER A 61 -10.39 21.13 2.60
CA SER A 61 -10.73 21.73 3.89
C SER A 61 -10.34 20.81 5.04
N ILE A 62 -10.50 19.49 4.86
CA ILE A 62 -10.08 18.47 5.83
C ILE A 62 -8.55 18.48 5.97
N VAL A 63 -7.80 18.51 4.86
CA VAL A 63 -6.32 18.59 4.92
C VAL A 63 -5.87 19.85 5.64
N ILE A 64 -6.47 21.01 5.35
CA ILE A 64 -6.15 22.28 6.01
C ILE A 64 -6.44 22.21 7.52
N SER A 65 -7.59 21.64 7.92
CA SER A 65 -7.93 21.44 9.33
C SER A 65 -6.91 20.56 10.05
N LYS A 66 -6.47 19.47 9.41
CA LYS A 66 -5.43 18.58 9.96
C LYS A 66 -4.06 19.27 10.05
N LEU A 67 -3.69 20.11 9.07
CA LEU A 67 -2.46 20.94 9.16
C LEU A 67 -2.49 21.90 10.37
N ILE A 68 -3.64 22.49 10.65
CA ILE A 68 -3.83 23.32 11.85
C ILE A 68 -3.69 22.47 13.12
N ALA A 69 -4.29 21.28 13.14
CA ALA A 69 -4.21 20.36 14.28
C ALA A 69 -2.77 19.88 14.55
N PHE A 70 -1.93 19.76 13.51
CA PHE A 70 -0.48 19.51 13.66
C PHE A 70 0.30 20.70 14.23
N GLY A 71 -0.34 21.84 14.50
CA GLY A 71 0.30 23.03 15.06
C GLY A 71 1.23 23.77 14.10
N LEU A 72 1.00 23.66 12.79
CA LEU A 72 1.81 24.41 11.82
C LEU A 72 1.51 25.91 11.89
N PRO A 73 2.52 26.78 11.67
CA PRO A 73 2.32 28.21 11.63
C PRO A 73 1.26 28.63 10.61
N GLY A 74 0.42 29.61 10.98
CA GLY A 74 -0.67 30.08 10.12
C GLY A 74 -0.22 30.58 8.74
N SER A 75 1.01 31.10 8.60
CA SER A 75 1.60 31.45 7.31
C SER A 75 1.80 30.25 6.38
N VAL A 76 2.23 29.10 6.94
CA VAL A 76 2.39 27.84 6.20
C VAL A 76 1.03 27.26 5.81
N VAL A 77 0.08 27.27 6.73
CA VAL A 77 -1.30 26.82 6.45
C VAL A 77 -1.94 27.67 5.35
N LYS A 78 -1.80 28.99 5.41
CA LYS A 78 -2.30 29.91 4.36
C LYS A 78 -1.63 29.64 3.01
N TRP A 79 -0.32 29.41 2.99
CA TRP A 79 0.41 29.07 1.78
C TRP A 79 -0.12 27.76 1.18
N PHE A 80 -0.32 26.74 2.02
CA PHE A 80 -0.86 25.45 1.59
C PHE A 80 -2.30 25.59 1.03
N ALA A 81 -3.15 26.36 1.72
CA ALA A 81 -4.50 26.67 1.26
C ALA A 81 -4.49 27.40 -0.09
N SER A 82 -3.60 28.38 -0.28
CA SER A 82 -3.42 29.08 -1.55
C SER A 82 -2.97 28.15 -2.68
N PHE A 83 -2.11 27.16 -2.40
CA PHE A 83 -1.68 26.15 -3.37
C PHE A 83 -2.85 25.29 -3.84
N LEU A 84 -3.80 24.99 -2.99
CA LEU A 84 -4.97 24.15 -3.30
C LEU A 84 -6.15 24.95 -3.87
N ALA A 85 -6.22 26.25 -3.61
CA ALA A 85 -7.34 27.11 -4.01
C ALA A 85 -7.40 27.36 -5.51
N ASN A 86 -8.63 27.55 -6.01
CA ASN A 86 -8.94 27.98 -7.38
C ASN A 86 -8.28 27.13 -8.48
N ARG A 87 -8.06 25.85 -8.21
CA ARG A 87 -7.50 24.94 -9.20
C ARG A 87 -8.54 24.56 -10.25
N GLN A 88 -8.09 24.50 -11.48
CA GLN A 88 -8.89 24.09 -12.63
C GLN A 88 -8.14 23.05 -13.44
N GLN A 89 -8.89 22.17 -14.12
CA GLN A 89 -8.33 21.22 -15.07
C GLN A 89 -9.13 21.18 -16.35
N ARG A 90 -8.47 20.76 -17.43
CA ARG A 90 -9.11 20.40 -18.69
C ARG A 90 -8.36 19.24 -19.33
N VAL A 91 -9.04 18.50 -20.19
CA VAL A 91 -8.45 17.41 -20.97
C VAL A 91 -7.98 17.95 -22.31
N LYS A 92 -6.79 17.51 -22.77
CA LYS A 92 -6.25 17.79 -24.11
C LYS A 92 -6.10 16.47 -24.87
N ILE A 93 -6.68 16.39 -26.06
CA ILE A 93 -6.52 15.25 -26.99
C ILE A 93 -6.11 15.82 -28.35
N GLY A 94 -4.87 15.61 -28.74
CA GLY A 94 -4.31 16.27 -29.93
C GLY A 94 -4.35 17.78 -29.82
N CYS A 95 -5.09 18.45 -30.71
CA CYS A 95 -5.30 19.91 -30.70
C CYS A 95 -6.61 20.32 -30.03
N ALA A 96 -7.48 19.37 -29.64
CA ALA A 96 -8.76 19.65 -28.99
C ALA A 96 -8.63 19.76 -27.47
N PHE A 97 -9.40 20.67 -26.88
CA PHE A 97 -9.46 20.88 -25.43
C PHE A 97 -10.91 20.78 -24.95
N SER A 98 -11.11 20.18 -23.79
CA SER A 98 -12.36 20.29 -23.06
C SER A 98 -12.52 21.68 -22.43
N ASN A 99 -13.71 21.98 -21.94
CA ASN A 99 -13.91 23.14 -21.05
C ASN A 99 -13.10 22.99 -19.76
N TRP A 100 -12.77 24.13 -19.14
CA TRP A 100 -12.19 24.17 -17.81
C TRP A 100 -13.22 23.73 -16.78
N LEU A 101 -12.80 22.85 -15.85
CA LEU A 101 -13.59 22.44 -14.71
C LEU A 101 -12.88 22.84 -13.41
N GLN A 102 -13.63 23.43 -12.49
CA GLN A 102 -13.13 23.78 -11.17
C GLN A 102 -12.90 22.51 -10.34
N LEU A 103 -11.79 22.44 -9.61
CA LEU A 103 -11.48 21.38 -8.67
C LEU A 103 -11.70 21.85 -7.24
N ASN A 104 -12.61 21.20 -6.53
CA ASN A 104 -12.88 21.48 -5.11
C ASN A 104 -12.20 20.48 -4.18
N GLY A 105 -11.54 19.47 -4.73
CA GLY A 105 -10.79 18.43 -4.06
C GLY A 105 -9.69 17.90 -4.98
N SER A 106 -9.15 16.74 -4.65
CA SER A 106 -8.03 16.07 -5.29
C SER A 106 -6.65 16.70 -5.05
N MET A 107 -5.62 15.87 -5.11
CA MET A 107 -4.24 16.34 -5.02
C MET A 107 -3.61 16.43 -6.40
N PRO A 108 -2.88 17.52 -6.70
CA PRO A 108 -2.17 17.65 -7.97
C PRO A 108 -1.14 16.54 -8.12
N GLN A 109 -1.36 15.67 -9.12
CA GLN A 109 -0.41 14.61 -9.44
C GLN A 109 0.92 15.20 -9.91
N GLY A 110 2.03 14.57 -9.51
CA GLY A 110 3.39 15.04 -9.83
C GLY A 110 3.87 16.20 -8.95
N SER A 111 3.10 16.66 -7.97
CA SER A 111 3.55 17.64 -6.98
C SER A 111 4.15 16.95 -5.75
N TRP A 112 5.12 17.61 -5.10
CA TRP A 112 5.68 17.16 -3.82
C TRP A 112 4.65 17.19 -2.67
N LEU A 113 3.67 18.09 -2.77
CA LEU A 113 2.63 18.25 -1.77
C LEU A 113 1.54 17.17 -1.85
N GLY A 114 1.37 16.50 -3.00
CA GLY A 114 0.37 15.44 -3.15
C GLY A 114 0.54 14.32 -2.12
N PRO A 115 1.66 13.57 -2.14
CA PRO A 115 1.92 12.52 -1.15
C PRO A 115 1.92 13.05 0.29
N LEU A 116 2.50 14.24 0.54
CA LEU A 116 2.50 14.85 1.87
C LEU A 116 1.08 15.12 2.38
N SER A 117 0.21 15.68 1.54
CA SER A 117 -1.18 15.94 1.91
C SER A 117 -1.93 14.65 2.25
N PHE A 118 -1.66 13.59 1.47
CA PHE A 118 -2.32 12.32 1.71
C PHE A 118 -1.87 11.69 3.03
N ILE A 119 -0.57 11.67 3.34
CA ILE A 119 -0.10 11.14 4.64
C ILE A 119 -0.58 11.97 5.82
N ILE A 120 -0.76 13.30 5.66
CA ILE A 120 -1.40 14.15 6.67
C ILE A 120 -2.87 13.78 6.84
N LEU A 121 -3.58 13.54 5.73
CA LEU A 121 -4.99 13.14 5.76
C LEU A 121 -5.18 11.83 6.53
N ILE A 122 -4.34 10.81 6.24
CA ILE A 122 -4.51 9.45 6.76
C ILE A 122 -3.83 9.22 8.12
N ASP A 123 -3.08 10.18 8.64
CA ASP A 123 -2.29 9.99 9.86
C ASP A 123 -3.15 9.63 11.08
N ASP A 124 -4.31 10.25 11.19
CA ASP A 124 -5.27 10.02 12.27
C ASP A 124 -6.15 8.78 12.08
N LEU A 125 -5.99 8.04 10.99
CA LEU A 125 -6.56 6.69 10.88
C LEU A 125 -5.85 5.77 11.86
N LYS A 126 -6.42 5.65 13.06
CA LYS A 126 -5.93 4.80 14.15
C LYS A 126 -7.07 3.90 14.59
N LEU A 127 -7.04 2.66 14.12
CA LEU A 127 -7.99 1.63 14.52
C LEU A 127 -7.56 1.01 15.85
N SER A 128 -8.49 0.37 16.52
CA SER A 128 -8.23 -0.34 17.79
C SER A 128 -7.38 -1.61 17.64
N CYS A 129 -6.70 -1.76 16.49
CA CYS A 129 -5.81 -2.86 16.17
C CYS A 129 -4.58 -2.38 15.39
N LEU A 130 -3.64 -3.30 15.10
CA LEU A 130 -2.42 -2.99 14.36
C LEU A 130 -2.75 -2.58 12.92
N THR A 131 -2.42 -1.35 12.57
CA THR A 131 -2.70 -0.77 11.25
C THR A 131 -1.41 -0.23 10.64
N HIS A 132 -0.97 -0.84 9.52
CA HIS A 132 0.17 -0.37 8.74
C HIS A 132 -0.32 0.46 7.57
N LYS A 133 0.39 1.54 7.26
CA LYS A 133 0.07 2.45 6.15
C LYS A 133 1.28 2.67 5.28
N PHE A 134 1.08 2.60 3.97
CA PHE A 134 2.06 3.02 2.98
C PHE A 134 1.38 3.95 1.96
N VAL A 135 1.27 5.23 2.31
CA VAL A 135 0.43 6.24 1.66
C VAL A 135 -1.04 5.82 1.75
N ASP A 136 -1.66 5.39 0.66
CA ASP A 136 -3.04 4.90 0.58
C ASP A 136 -3.17 3.40 0.84
N ASP A 137 -2.12 2.62 0.58
CA ASP A 137 -2.12 1.19 0.92
C ASP A 137 -2.20 1.02 2.44
N THR A 138 -3.32 0.53 2.93
CA THR A 138 -3.58 0.31 4.35
C THR A 138 -3.79 -1.17 4.64
N THR A 139 -3.05 -1.69 5.61
CA THR A 139 -3.15 -3.09 6.02
C THR A 139 -3.50 -3.15 7.50
N VAL A 140 -4.64 -3.76 7.80
CA VAL A 140 -5.15 -3.97 9.16
C VAL A 140 -4.85 -5.40 9.57
N THR A 141 -4.27 -5.60 10.74
CA THR A 141 -3.89 -6.93 11.24
C THR A 141 -4.47 -7.18 12.62
N GLU A 142 -5.19 -8.29 12.76
CA GLU A 142 -5.67 -8.82 14.03
C GLU A 142 -4.98 -10.14 14.32
N ILE A 143 -4.40 -10.27 15.51
CA ILE A 143 -3.79 -11.53 15.97
C ILE A 143 -4.77 -12.22 16.93
N LEU A 144 -5.18 -13.43 16.56
CA LEU A 144 -6.18 -14.21 17.30
C LEU A 144 -5.54 -15.39 18.01
N SER A 145 -5.76 -15.49 19.30
CA SER A 145 -5.46 -16.68 20.07
C SER A 145 -6.48 -17.80 19.76
N ARG A 146 -6.12 -19.03 20.04
CA ARG A 146 -7.00 -20.19 19.81
C ARG A 146 -8.36 -20.00 20.50
N ARG A 147 -9.45 -20.13 19.76
CA ARG A 147 -10.85 -19.95 20.20
C ARG A 147 -11.24 -18.50 20.52
N GLN A 148 -10.39 -17.52 20.25
CA GLN A 148 -10.75 -16.11 20.39
C GLN A 148 -11.72 -15.71 19.27
N GLN A 149 -12.77 -14.98 19.61
CA GLN A 149 -13.64 -14.35 18.60
C GLN A 149 -12.91 -13.19 17.95
N SER A 150 -13.09 -13.05 16.63
CA SER A 150 -12.50 -11.97 15.86
C SER A 150 -13.31 -10.68 16.01
N SER A 151 -12.61 -9.58 16.23
CA SER A 151 -13.14 -8.22 16.23
C SER A 151 -12.93 -7.50 14.89
N MET A 152 -12.48 -8.19 13.83
CA MET A 152 -12.18 -7.56 12.53
C MET A 152 -13.39 -6.79 11.96
N GLN A 153 -14.63 -7.27 12.19
CA GLN A 153 -15.81 -6.54 11.76
C GLN A 153 -15.95 -5.19 12.47
N GLN A 154 -15.63 -5.14 13.74
CA GLN A 154 -15.61 -3.88 14.49
C GLN A 154 -14.53 -2.93 13.93
N TYR A 155 -13.32 -3.41 13.68
CA TYR A 155 -12.24 -2.61 13.10
C TYR A 155 -12.58 -2.11 11.70
N TYR A 156 -13.26 -2.94 10.89
CA TYR A 156 -13.77 -2.51 9.60
C TYR A 156 -14.83 -1.40 9.75
N ASN A 157 -15.72 -1.49 10.72
CA ASN A 157 -16.73 -0.45 10.99
C ASN A 157 -16.05 0.86 11.45
N GLU A 158 -15.04 0.78 12.33
CA GLU A 158 -14.22 1.95 12.73
C GLU A 158 -13.55 2.61 11.49
N LEU A 159 -13.08 1.78 10.54
CA LEU A 159 -12.52 2.27 9.28
C LEU A 159 -13.58 2.97 8.42
N VAL A 160 -14.79 2.42 8.33
CA VAL A 160 -15.92 3.05 7.60
C VAL A 160 -16.25 4.40 8.22
N ASP A 161 -16.40 4.48 9.55
CA ASP A 161 -16.68 5.73 10.26
C ASP A 161 -15.61 6.80 10.02
N TRP A 162 -14.32 6.36 9.98
CA TRP A 162 -13.22 7.25 9.61
C TRP A 162 -13.32 7.72 8.16
N THR A 163 -13.66 6.83 7.21
CA THR A 163 -13.79 7.22 5.79
C THR A 163 -14.93 8.21 5.58
N ASP A 164 -16.06 8.03 6.25
CA ASP A 164 -17.21 8.95 6.17
C ASP A 164 -16.83 10.32 6.73
N SER A 165 -16.14 10.36 7.87
CA SER A 165 -15.66 11.61 8.50
C SER A 165 -14.63 12.36 7.64
N ASN A 166 -13.89 11.65 6.78
CA ASN A 166 -12.84 12.21 5.92
C ASN A 166 -13.25 12.32 4.45
N LEU A 167 -14.52 12.09 4.10
CA LEU A 167 -15.06 12.10 2.73
C LEU A 167 -14.32 11.13 1.79
N MET A 168 -13.72 10.10 2.37
CA MET A 168 -13.07 9.01 1.65
C MET A 168 -14.06 7.89 1.35
N ARG A 169 -13.66 6.91 0.59
CA ARG A 169 -14.49 5.72 0.30
C ARG A 169 -13.62 4.49 0.16
N ILE A 170 -14.03 3.40 0.79
CA ILE A 170 -13.44 2.08 0.61
C ILE A 170 -13.89 1.52 -0.75
N ASN A 171 -13.01 0.82 -1.43
CA ASN A 171 -13.32 0.04 -2.62
C ASN A 171 -13.47 -1.43 -2.20
N ASP A 172 -14.69 -1.81 -1.84
CA ASP A 172 -14.98 -3.15 -1.30
C ASP A 172 -14.60 -4.27 -2.28
N SER A 173 -14.75 -4.05 -3.58
CA SER A 173 -14.41 -5.05 -4.60
C SER A 173 -12.89 -5.34 -4.68
N LYS A 174 -12.04 -4.36 -4.35
CA LYS A 174 -10.58 -4.50 -4.32
C LYS A 174 -10.03 -4.75 -2.92
N THR A 175 -10.76 -4.40 -1.88
CA THR A 175 -10.43 -4.75 -0.50
C THR A 175 -10.49 -6.26 -0.34
N LYS A 176 -9.46 -6.87 0.26
CA LYS A 176 -9.34 -8.32 0.39
C LYS A 176 -8.99 -8.71 1.82
N GLU A 177 -9.47 -9.87 2.20
CA GLU A 177 -9.15 -10.50 3.48
C GLU A 177 -8.22 -11.69 3.27
N MET A 178 -7.22 -11.87 4.13
CA MET A 178 -6.40 -13.07 4.20
C MET A 178 -6.31 -13.54 5.64
N ILE A 179 -6.31 -14.86 5.86
CA ILE A 179 -6.11 -15.44 7.19
C ILE A 179 -4.93 -16.40 7.13
N ILE A 180 -3.92 -16.12 7.93
CA ILE A 180 -2.74 -16.96 8.08
C ILE A 180 -2.98 -17.87 9.29
N GLY A 181 -2.89 -19.19 9.06
CA GLY A 181 -3.08 -20.20 10.10
C GLY A 181 -3.52 -21.55 9.57
N SER A 182 -3.98 -22.44 10.45
CA SER A 182 -4.45 -23.77 10.05
C SER A 182 -5.83 -23.73 9.38
N ASP A 183 -6.07 -24.60 8.39
CA ASP A 183 -7.33 -24.65 7.65
C ASP A 183 -8.58 -24.81 8.54
N ALA A 184 -8.49 -25.66 9.53
CA ALA A 184 -9.60 -25.88 10.48
C ALA A 184 -9.97 -24.62 11.27
N ALA A 185 -8.98 -23.80 11.63
CA ALA A 185 -9.21 -22.55 12.34
C ALA A 185 -9.73 -21.45 11.41
N ILE A 186 -9.30 -21.43 10.16
CA ILE A 186 -9.75 -20.46 9.13
C ILE A 186 -11.24 -20.64 8.84
N VAL A 187 -11.70 -21.88 8.71
CA VAL A 187 -13.13 -22.19 8.44
C VAL A 187 -14.04 -21.70 9.57
N ALA A 188 -13.56 -21.67 10.81
CA ALA A 188 -14.34 -21.22 11.97
C ALA A 188 -14.51 -19.69 12.03
N ILE A 189 -13.75 -18.91 11.25
CA ILE A 189 -13.84 -17.44 11.26
C ILE A 189 -14.93 -16.98 10.26
N PRO A 190 -15.94 -16.23 10.75
CA PRO A 190 -17.00 -15.73 9.89
C PRO A 190 -16.45 -14.78 8.82
N PRO A 191 -17.09 -14.73 7.63
CA PRO A 191 -16.71 -13.78 6.58
C PRO A 191 -16.87 -12.33 7.07
N LEU A 192 -16.02 -11.45 6.57
CA LEU A 192 -16.12 -10.03 6.82
C LEU A 192 -17.16 -9.41 5.87
N LEU A 193 -18.04 -8.59 6.42
CA LEU A 193 -19.09 -7.91 5.64
C LEU A 193 -18.68 -6.45 5.37
N SER A 194 -18.88 -6.02 4.12
CA SER A 194 -18.76 -4.61 3.73
C SER A 194 -19.92 -3.77 4.27
N SER A 195 -19.84 -2.45 4.14
CA SER A 195 -20.92 -1.53 4.51
C SER A 195 -22.21 -1.76 3.71
N GLY A 196 -22.12 -2.36 2.51
CA GLY A 196 -23.26 -2.81 1.70
C GLY A 196 -23.80 -4.19 2.06
N SER A 197 -23.29 -4.82 3.11
CA SER A 197 -23.59 -6.19 3.54
C SER A 197 -23.10 -7.30 2.59
N ASP A 198 -22.35 -6.97 1.56
CA ASP A 198 -21.66 -7.93 0.72
C ASP A 198 -20.45 -8.50 1.45
N GLN A 199 -20.05 -9.71 1.12
CA GLN A 199 -18.87 -10.31 1.71
C GLN A 199 -17.60 -9.74 1.07
N ILE A 200 -16.64 -9.33 1.93
CA ILE A 200 -15.27 -9.03 1.49
C ILE A 200 -14.62 -10.36 1.06
N GLU A 201 -14.04 -10.37 -0.12
CA GLU A 201 -13.42 -11.55 -0.69
C GLU A 201 -12.22 -12.00 0.14
N ARG A 202 -12.25 -13.27 0.58
CA ARG A 202 -11.13 -13.93 1.23
C ARG A 202 -10.23 -14.57 0.19
N VAL A 203 -8.93 -14.25 0.25
CA VAL A 203 -7.94 -14.69 -0.73
C VAL A 203 -6.81 -15.49 -0.07
N ASP A 204 -6.28 -16.47 -0.82
CA ASP A 204 -5.10 -17.25 -0.39
C ASP A 204 -3.78 -16.58 -0.77
N ARG A 205 -3.82 -15.60 -1.68
CA ARG A 205 -2.66 -14.85 -2.19
C ARG A 205 -3.02 -13.39 -2.36
N PHE A 206 -2.11 -12.53 -2.02
CA PHE A 206 -2.29 -11.08 -2.22
C PHE A 206 -0.97 -10.43 -2.65
N LYS A 207 -1.05 -9.48 -3.59
CA LYS A 207 0.10 -8.67 -3.98
C LYS A 207 0.17 -7.42 -3.11
N LEU A 208 1.07 -7.41 -2.14
CA LEU A 208 1.28 -6.31 -1.20
C LEU A 208 2.59 -5.59 -1.51
N LEU A 209 2.56 -4.28 -1.72
CA LEU A 209 3.73 -3.43 -1.95
C LEU A 209 4.74 -4.03 -2.94
N GLY A 210 4.25 -4.70 -3.99
CA GLY A 210 5.08 -5.25 -5.07
C GLY A 210 5.50 -6.70 -4.92
N ILE A 211 5.36 -7.33 -3.74
CA ILE A 211 5.59 -8.77 -3.53
C ILE A 211 4.26 -9.53 -3.45
N THR A 212 4.29 -10.82 -3.78
CA THR A 212 3.14 -11.71 -3.63
C THR A 212 3.30 -12.52 -2.35
N ILE A 213 2.32 -12.40 -1.46
CA ILE A 213 2.27 -13.09 -0.18
C ILE A 213 1.18 -14.16 -0.26
N SER A 214 1.47 -15.36 0.20
CA SER A 214 0.52 -16.46 0.36
C SER A 214 0.15 -16.66 1.83
N ARG A 215 -1.03 -17.24 2.09
CA ARG A 215 -1.54 -17.49 3.46
C ARG A 215 -0.70 -18.45 4.28
N ASP A 216 0.16 -19.24 3.64
CA ASP A 216 1.11 -20.14 4.29
C ASP A 216 2.49 -19.49 4.51
N LEU A 217 2.65 -18.22 4.13
CA LEU A 217 3.87 -17.43 4.18
C LEU A 217 5.05 -18.06 3.42
N LYS A 218 4.77 -18.94 2.45
CA LYS A 218 5.79 -19.48 1.55
C LYS A 218 5.99 -18.58 0.34
N TRP A 219 7.18 -18.65 -0.25
CA TRP A 219 7.58 -17.76 -1.33
C TRP A 219 7.44 -18.35 -2.73
N SER A 220 6.96 -19.60 -2.87
CA SER A 220 6.86 -20.29 -4.15
C SER A 220 6.15 -19.45 -5.21
N ASP A 221 4.96 -18.93 -4.90
CA ASP A 221 4.19 -18.09 -5.82
C ASP A 221 4.93 -16.80 -6.22
N HIS A 222 5.63 -16.18 -5.27
CA HIS A 222 6.40 -14.98 -5.54
C HIS A 222 7.59 -15.27 -6.45
N ILE A 223 8.35 -16.33 -6.16
CA ILE A 223 9.49 -16.78 -6.96
C ILE A 223 9.07 -17.12 -8.39
N ASP A 224 8.00 -17.90 -8.56
CA ASP A 224 7.48 -18.24 -9.89
C ASP A 224 7.15 -16.99 -10.71
N ILE A 225 6.51 -15.98 -10.08
CA ILE A 225 6.15 -14.71 -10.73
C ILE A 225 7.40 -13.93 -11.14
N ILE A 226 8.40 -13.78 -10.27
CA ILE A 226 9.60 -13.00 -10.60
C ILE A 226 10.48 -13.71 -11.61
N CYS A 227 10.62 -15.05 -11.54
CA CYS A 227 11.35 -15.87 -12.52
C CYS A 227 10.68 -15.80 -13.90
N SER A 228 9.36 -15.92 -13.98
CA SER A 228 8.62 -15.76 -15.24
C SER A 228 8.85 -14.39 -15.88
N LYS A 229 8.79 -13.31 -15.07
CA LYS A 229 9.07 -11.95 -15.54
C LYS A 229 10.53 -11.79 -15.98
N ALA A 230 11.48 -12.32 -15.22
CA ALA A 230 12.90 -12.27 -15.56
C ALA A 230 13.18 -13.03 -16.86
N SER A 231 12.61 -14.23 -17.03
CA SER A 231 12.74 -15.04 -18.26
C SER A 231 12.24 -14.30 -19.50
N SER A 232 11.09 -13.62 -19.40
CA SER A 232 10.57 -12.79 -20.49
C SER A 232 11.54 -11.65 -20.84
N ARG A 233 12.12 -11.00 -19.85
CA ARG A 233 13.09 -9.91 -20.05
C ARG A 233 14.43 -10.41 -20.60
N ILE A 234 14.88 -11.59 -20.19
CA ILE A 234 16.05 -12.26 -20.74
C ILE A 234 15.83 -12.59 -22.23
N HIS A 235 14.60 -12.98 -22.61
CA HIS A 235 14.29 -13.17 -24.02
C HIS A 235 14.54 -11.89 -24.83
N PHE A 236 14.08 -10.72 -24.36
CA PHE A 236 14.35 -9.45 -25.02
C PHE A 236 15.85 -9.11 -25.04
N LEU A 237 16.59 -9.37 -23.97
CA LEU A 237 18.04 -9.20 -23.93
C LEU A 237 18.74 -10.04 -25.02
N LYS A 238 18.31 -11.30 -25.20
CA LYS A 238 18.82 -12.19 -26.27
C LYS A 238 18.51 -11.63 -27.66
N GLN A 239 17.34 -11.02 -27.88
CA GLN A 239 17.00 -10.38 -29.15
C GLN A 239 17.86 -9.14 -29.41
N LEU A 240 18.05 -8.27 -28.41
CA LEU A 240 18.95 -7.12 -28.51
C LEU A 240 20.37 -7.53 -28.86
N LYS A 241 20.89 -8.60 -28.22
CA LYS A 241 22.22 -9.16 -28.55
C LYS A 241 22.30 -9.65 -30.00
N ARG A 242 21.26 -10.35 -30.49
CA ARG A 242 21.20 -10.85 -31.90
C ARG A 242 21.14 -9.68 -32.91
N SER A 243 20.55 -8.55 -32.53
CA SER A 243 20.46 -7.33 -33.33
C SER A 243 21.75 -6.50 -33.31
N GLY A 244 22.83 -6.98 -32.69
CA GLY A 244 24.14 -6.31 -32.69
C GLY A 244 24.26 -5.14 -31.69
N VAL A 245 23.39 -5.05 -30.68
CA VAL A 245 23.49 -4.01 -29.64
C VAL A 245 24.81 -4.19 -28.87
N PRO A 246 25.56 -3.10 -28.61
CA PRO A 246 26.84 -3.14 -27.90
C PRO A 246 26.71 -3.78 -26.50
N THR A 247 27.78 -4.49 -26.07
CA THR A 247 27.79 -5.19 -24.76
C THR A 247 27.54 -4.26 -23.58
N ALA A 248 28.02 -3.00 -23.64
CA ALA A 248 27.78 -2.01 -22.60
C ALA A 248 26.28 -1.73 -22.41
N ASP A 249 25.53 -1.60 -23.51
CA ASP A 249 24.09 -1.35 -23.48
C ASP A 249 23.30 -2.59 -23.04
N LEU A 250 23.78 -3.79 -23.42
CA LEU A 250 23.20 -5.06 -22.93
C LEU A 250 23.39 -5.21 -21.42
N LEU A 251 24.57 -4.85 -20.91
CA LEU A 251 24.82 -4.83 -19.46
C LEU A 251 23.95 -3.80 -18.75
N HIS A 252 23.81 -2.62 -19.34
CA HIS A 252 22.92 -1.58 -18.80
C HIS A 252 21.46 -2.07 -18.75
N TYR A 253 20.97 -2.73 -19.79
CA TYR A 253 19.64 -3.34 -19.81
C TYR A 253 19.50 -4.40 -18.70
N TYR A 254 20.49 -5.29 -18.53
CA TYR A 254 20.47 -6.29 -17.47
C TYR A 254 20.35 -5.64 -16.08
N VAL A 255 21.23 -4.68 -15.77
CA VAL A 255 21.28 -4.03 -14.46
C VAL A 255 20.06 -3.18 -14.18
N SER A 256 19.48 -2.51 -15.18
CA SER A 256 18.34 -1.59 -15.00
C SER A 256 16.97 -2.27 -15.13
N VAL A 257 16.86 -3.38 -15.85
CA VAL A 257 15.57 -4.01 -16.17
C VAL A 257 15.41 -5.40 -15.57
N ILE A 258 16.42 -6.27 -15.67
CA ILE A 258 16.32 -7.68 -15.23
C ILE A 258 16.61 -7.80 -13.74
N ARG A 259 17.80 -7.38 -13.32
CA ARG A 259 18.29 -7.47 -11.95
C ARG A 259 17.30 -6.89 -10.91
N PRO A 260 16.70 -5.68 -11.11
CA PRO A 260 15.76 -5.14 -10.13
C PRO A 260 14.47 -5.96 -9.98
N THR A 261 14.12 -6.79 -10.98
CA THR A 261 12.95 -7.68 -10.87
C THR A 261 13.20 -8.81 -9.90
N LEU A 262 14.43 -9.35 -9.90
CA LEU A 262 14.83 -10.45 -9.04
C LEU A 262 15.21 -9.99 -7.62
N GLU A 263 15.76 -8.78 -7.49
CA GLU A 263 16.28 -8.28 -6.21
C GLU A 263 15.31 -7.39 -5.44
N TYR A 264 14.14 -7.03 -6.03
CA TYR A 264 13.19 -6.17 -5.35
C TYR A 264 12.75 -6.76 -4.00
N ALA A 265 12.92 -5.97 -2.94
CA ALA A 265 12.59 -6.35 -1.57
C ALA A 265 13.22 -7.68 -1.10
N CYS A 266 14.36 -8.10 -1.66
CA CYS A 266 15.02 -9.36 -1.33
C CYS A 266 15.30 -9.58 0.19
N PRO A 267 15.56 -8.55 1.03
CA PRO A 267 15.68 -8.77 2.48
C PRO A 267 14.44 -9.35 3.13
N VAL A 268 13.27 -9.24 2.47
CA VAL A 268 11.99 -9.72 2.99
C VAL A 268 11.82 -11.23 2.80
N TRP A 269 12.29 -11.78 1.70
CA TRP A 269 11.93 -13.13 1.26
C TRP A 269 13.14 -14.06 1.00
N HIS A 270 14.31 -13.52 0.69
CA HIS A 270 15.44 -14.31 0.24
C HIS A 270 15.97 -15.30 1.31
N SER A 271 15.92 -14.94 2.59
CA SER A 271 16.38 -15.83 3.68
C SER A 271 15.48 -17.03 3.94
N SER A 272 14.26 -17.04 3.38
CA SER A 272 13.22 -18.04 3.64
C SER A 272 12.87 -18.89 2.40
N ILE A 273 13.63 -18.74 1.30
CA ILE A 273 13.48 -19.60 0.12
C ILE A 273 14.26 -20.90 0.27
N THR A 274 13.81 -21.94 -0.45
CA THR A 274 14.51 -23.22 -0.49
C THR A 274 15.74 -23.16 -1.42
N SER A 275 16.68 -24.11 -1.27
CA SER A 275 17.82 -24.22 -2.19
C SER A 275 17.37 -24.38 -3.64
N GLU A 276 16.35 -25.21 -3.90
CA GLU A 276 15.77 -25.38 -5.23
C GLU A 276 15.23 -24.06 -5.82
N GLN A 277 14.58 -23.24 -5.01
CA GLN A 277 14.09 -21.92 -5.44
C GLN A 277 15.24 -20.93 -5.69
N SER A 278 16.36 -21.08 -4.98
CA SER A 278 17.55 -20.24 -5.17
C SER A 278 18.29 -20.58 -6.44
N ASP A 279 18.21 -21.83 -6.92
CA ASP A 279 18.91 -22.33 -8.11
C ASP A 279 18.12 -22.08 -9.40
N THR A 280 16.88 -21.63 -9.31
CA THR A 280 16.00 -21.30 -10.45
C THR A 280 16.31 -19.92 -11.04
#